data_99957d3561097565bf7677efb2a16117
#
_entry.id   99957d3561097565bf7677efb2a16117
#
_cell.length_a   1.000
_cell.length_b   1.000
_cell.length_c   1.000
_cell.angle_alpha   90.00
_cell.angle_beta   90.00
_cell.angle_gamma   90.00
#
_symmetry.space_group_name_H-M   'P 1'
#
loop_
_entity.id
_entity.type
_entity.pdbx_description
1 polymer ?
#
loop_
_entity_poly.entity_id
_entity_poly.type
_entity_poly.pdbx_seq_one_letter_code
_entity_poly.pdbx_strand_id
1 'polypeptide(L)'
;MRGARGAALALLAGIVFSAGAFAHSFLEGAEPRPGSTVKTVPAEVRLRFTERLEAAFSTVLVTDESGKRVDRGEAHLEAGAPKRLRVPLLSVGPGRYTVKWRVLSVDSHVVEGEFTFRLAP
;
A
#
# COMPACT_ATOMS: atom_id res chain seq x y z
N MET A 1 -48.89 -16.30 6.90
CA MET A 1 -48.20 -15.72 8.03
C MET A 1 -46.82 -16.31 8.32
N ARG A 2 -46.41 -17.27 7.59
CA ARG A 2 -45.11 -17.88 7.78
C ARG A 2 -44.07 -17.48 6.77
N GLY A 3 -44.46 -16.82 5.69
CA GLY A 3 -43.60 -16.50 4.60
C GLY A 3 -42.71 -15.27 4.81
N ALA A 4 -42.88 -14.56 5.92
CA ALA A 4 -42.18 -13.30 6.13
C ALA A 4 -40.78 -13.44 6.76
N ARG A 5 -40.34 -14.65 7.02
CA ARG A 5 -39.13 -14.88 7.81
C ARG A 5 -37.84 -14.93 7.07
N GLY A 6 -37.85 -15.08 5.76
CA GLY A 6 -36.64 -15.27 4.98
C GLY A 6 -36.00 -14.01 4.42
N ALA A 7 -36.66 -12.88 4.53
CA ALA A 7 -36.23 -11.68 3.83
C ALA A 7 -35.07 -10.93 4.53
N ALA A 8 -34.85 -11.15 5.81
CA ALA A 8 -33.86 -10.40 6.57
C ALA A 8 -32.42 -10.86 6.37
N LEU A 9 -32.20 -12.06 5.87
CA LEU A 9 -30.86 -12.64 5.75
C LEU A 9 -30.08 -12.17 4.54
N ALA A 10 -30.75 -11.67 3.52
CA ALA A 10 -30.09 -11.26 2.29
C ALA A 10 -29.36 -9.93 2.40
N LEU A 11 -29.66 -9.11 3.41
CA LEU A 11 -29.10 -7.78 3.55
C LEU A 11 -27.71 -7.76 4.19
N LEU A 12 -27.30 -8.82 4.87
CA LEU A 12 -26.02 -8.85 5.58
C LEU A 12 -24.84 -9.15 4.68
N ALA A 13 -25.05 -9.78 3.55
CA ALA A 13 -23.97 -10.19 2.66
C ALA A 13 -23.38 -9.04 1.85
N GLY A 14 -24.12 -7.95 1.64
CA GLY A 14 -23.66 -6.83 0.84
C GLY A 14 -22.70 -5.88 1.54
N ILE A 15 -22.60 -5.94 2.86
CA ILE A 15 -21.81 -4.96 3.63
C ILE A 15 -20.32 -5.31 3.63
N VAL A 16 -19.97 -6.57 3.43
CA VAL A 16 -18.59 -7.06 3.57
C VAL A 16 -17.67 -6.59 2.44
N PHE A 17 -18.20 -6.26 1.28
CA PHE A 17 -17.38 -5.89 0.11
C PHE A 17 -16.84 -4.47 0.12
N SER A 18 -17.47 -3.56 0.81
CA SER A 18 -17.09 -2.15 0.73
C SER A 18 -15.79 -1.84 1.46
N ALA A 19 -15.41 -2.59 2.48
CA ALA A 19 -14.22 -2.32 3.26
C ALA A 19 -12.92 -2.60 2.49
N GLY A 20 -12.86 -3.68 1.69
CA GLY A 20 -11.67 -4.02 0.92
C GLY A 20 -11.42 -3.08 -0.25
N ALA A 21 -12.48 -2.65 -0.94
CA ALA A 21 -12.35 -1.72 -2.05
C ALA A 21 -11.92 -0.32 -1.59
N PHE A 22 -12.32 0.08 -0.38
CA PHE A 22 -11.99 1.38 0.18
C PHE A 22 -10.50 1.52 0.47
N ALA A 23 -9.83 0.47 0.94
CA ALA A 23 -8.41 0.49 1.28
C ALA A 23 -7.52 0.72 0.04
N HIS A 24 -7.93 0.26 -1.13
CA HIS A 24 -7.16 0.39 -2.36
C HIS A 24 -7.35 1.73 -3.07
N SER A 25 -8.43 2.45 -2.78
CA SER A 25 -8.74 3.70 -3.48
C SER A 25 -7.85 4.87 -3.07
N PHE A 26 -7.09 4.74 -1.98
CA PHE A 26 -6.25 5.80 -1.48
C PHE A 26 -4.89 5.87 -2.17
N LEU A 27 -4.30 4.74 -2.50
CA LEU A 27 -3.06 4.68 -3.29
C LEU A 27 -3.40 4.87 -4.76
N GLU A 28 -2.86 5.92 -5.35
CA GLU A 28 -3.09 6.26 -6.75
C GLU A 28 -2.10 5.60 -7.70
N GLY A 29 -0.87 5.43 -7.26
CA GLY A 29 0.16 4.79 -8.06
C GLY A 29 1.41 4.51 -7.24
N ALA A 30 2.27 3.65 -7.78
CA ALA A 30 3.52 3.28 -7.13
C ALA A 30 4.59 2.90 -8.15
N GLU A 31 5.84 3.05 -7.73
CA GLU A 31 7.01 2.53 -8.46
C GLU A 31 7.92 1.81 -7.47
N PRO A 32 8.25 0.54 -7.72
CA PRO A 32 7.76 -0.31 -8.83
C PRO A 32 6.24 -0.46 -8.82
N ARG A 33 5.65 -0.65 -9.99
CA ARG A 33 4.20 -0.83 -10.09
C ARG A 33 3.74 -2.08 -9.35
N PRO A 34 2.61 -2.01 -8.64
CA PRO A 34 2.03 -3.19 -7.99
C PRO A 34 1.88 -4.37 -8.96
N GLY A 35 2.40 -5.53 -8.54
CA GLY A 35 2.34 -6.75 -9.35
C GLY A 35 3.31 -6.81 -10.52
N SER A 36 4.18 -5.83 -10.68
CA SER A 36 5.09 -5.78 -11.81
C SER A 36 6.35 -6.59 -11.58
N THR A 37 7.04 -6.88 -12.67
CA THR A 37 8.40 -7.44 -12.67
C THR A 37 9.34 -6.39 -13.24
N VAL A 38 10.38 -6.06 -12.47
CA VAL A 38 11.42 -5.11 -12.89
C VAL A 38 12.73 -5.85 -13.18
N LYS A 39 13.52 -5.32 -14.10
CA LYS A 39 14.78 -5.95 -14.52
C LYS A 39 16.00 -5.36 -13.84
N THR A 40 15.87 -4.17 -13.29
CA THR A 40 16.95 -3.48 -12.58
C THR A 40 16.54 -3.22 -11.15
N VAL A 41 17.53 -3.21 -10.24
CA VAL A 41 17.29 -2.94 -8.83
C VAL A 41 16.76 -1.52 -8.65
N PRO A 42 15.57 -1.34 -8.09
CA PRO A 42 15.07 0.00 -7.77
C PRO A 42 15.91 0.64 -6.68
N ALA A 43 16.22 1.91 -6.82
CA ALA A 43 16.91 2.66 -5.77
C ALA A 43 15.99 2.99 -4.60
N GLU A 44 14.70 3.06 -4.86
CA GLU A 44 13.70 3.43 -3.88
C GLU A 44 12.33 2.92 -4.27
N VAL A 45 11.42 2.89 -3.30
CA VAL A 45 9.98 2.72 -3.56
C VAL A 45 9.35 4.08 -3.46
N ARG A 46 8.49 4.41 -4.43
CA ARG A 46 7.71 5.64 -4.47
C ARG A 46 6.23 5.30 -4.45
N LEU A 47 5.51 5.98 -3.57
CA LEU A 47 4.05 5.80 -3.43
C LEU A 47 3.38 7.15 -3.66
N ARG A 48 2.35 7.16 -4.49
CA ARG A 48 1.55 8.35 -4.74
C ARG A 48 0.12 8.12 -4.25
N PHE A 49 -0.34 9.05 -3.43
CA PHE A 49 -1.65 8.96 -2.81
C PHE A 49 -2.59 10.03 -3.33
N THR A 50 -3.89 9.85 -3.09
CA THR A 50 -4.91 10.81 -3.49
C THR A 50 -4.97 12.01 -2.55
N GLU A 51 -4.44 11.89 -1.33
CA GLU A 51 -4.49 12.91 -0.29
C GLU A 51 -3.10 13.32 0.16
N ARG A 52 -3.01 14.53 0.71
CA ARG A 52 -1.78 15.01 1.35
C ARG A 52 -1.53 14.24 2.62
N LEU A 53 -0.26 13.94 2.89
CA LEU A 53 0.14 13.07 3.99
C LEU A 53 0.87 13.83 5.08
N GLU A 54 0.75 13.29 6.31
CA GLU A 54 1.57 13.65 7.46
C GLU A 54 2.77 12.72 7.51
N ALA A 55 3.93 13.19 7.09
CA ALA A 55 5.14 12.34 6.98
C ALA A 55 5.54 11.72 8.32
N ALA A 56 5.40 12.47 9.41
CA ALA A 56 5.79 12.00 10.74
C ALA A 56 4.99 10.78 11.21
N PHE A 57 3.81 10.56 10.64
CA PHE A 57 2.92 9.46 11.03
C PHE A 57 2.67 8.48 9.87
N SER A 58 3.52 8.51 8.86
CA SER A 58 3.39 7.64 7.70
C SER A 58 4.62 6.77 7.57
N THR A 59 4.41 5.48 7.36
CA THR A 59 5.48 4.49 7.29
C THR A 59 5.38 3.63 6.04
N VAL A 60 6.53 3.19 5.57
CA VAL A 60 6.65 2.21 4.48
C VAL A 60 7.62 1.14 4.95
N LEU A 61 7.24 -0.11 4.77
CA LEU A 61 8.07 -1.27 5.07
C LEU A 61 8.20 -2.13 3.82
N VAL A 62 9.42 -2.38 3.39
CA VAL A 62 9.68 -3.29 2.27
C VAL A 62 10.41 -4.51 2.80
N THR A 63 9.89 -5.69 2.52
CA THR A 63 10.46 -6.96 2.96
C THR A 63 10.70 -7.89 1.77
N ASP A 64 11.69 -8.77 1.92
CA ASP A 64 11.94 -9.85 0.97
C ASP A 64 11.07 -11.07 1.28
N GLU A 65 11.26 -12.18 0.52
CA GLU A 65 10.48 -13.39 0.69
C GLU A 65 10.66 -14.06 2.04
N SER A 66 11.79 -13.81 2.73
CA SER A 66 12.03 -14.34 4.07
C SER A 66 11.47 -13.45 5.18
N GLY A 67 10.86 -12.32 4.81
CA GLY A 67 10.36 -11.36 5.79
C GLY A 67 11.41 -10.38 6.30
N LYS A 68 12.60 -10.39 5.73
CA LYS A 68 13.66 -9.46 6.11
C LYS A 68 13.38 -8.09 5.53
N ARG A 69 13.55 -7.06 6.34
CA ARG A 69 13.43 -5.67 5.92
C ARG A 69 14.55 -5.28 4.97
N VAL A 70 14.22 -4.67 3.83
CA VAL A 70 15.17 -4.27 2.81
C VAL A 70 15.10 -2.78 2.47
N ASP A 71 14.28 -2.01 3.15
CA ASP A 71 14.30 -0.56 3.05
C ASP A 71 15.23 0.05 4.11
N ARG A 72 15.60 1.31 3.92
CA ARG A 72 16.47 2.02 4.85
C ARG A 72 15.73 2.68 6.01
N GLY A 73 14.40 2.54 6.07
CA GLY A 73 13.59 3.08 7.16
C GLY A 73 13.39 4.58 7.15
N GLU A 74 13.80 5.26 6.11
CA GLU A 74 13.77 6.73 6.00
C GLU A 74 12.68 7.19 5.04
N ALA A 75 11.43 6.78 5.30
CA ALA A 75 10.31 7.24 4.49
C ALA A 75 10.16 8.76 4.66
N HIS A 76 10.04 9.45 3.55
CA HIS A 76 9.88 10.90 3.53
C HIS A 76 9.05 11.35 2.33
N LEU A 77 8.47 12.53 2.45
CA LEU A 77 7.74 13.13 1.35
C LEU A 77 8.72 13.71 0.34
N GLU A 78 8.37 13.58 -0.94
CA GLU A 78 9.12 14.23 -2.00
C GLU A 78 8.96 15.75 -1.87
N ALA A 79 10.05 16.50 -2.05
CA ALA A 79 10.04 17.95 -1.94
C ALA A 79 9.02 18.56 -2.90
N GLY A 80 8.12 19.40 -2.37
CA GLY A 80 7.07 20.04 -3.16
C GLY A 80 5.93 19.09 -3.60
N ALA A 81 5.89 17.86 -3.11
CA ALA A 81 4.89 16.88 -3.50
C ALA A 81 4.32 16.15 -2.28
N PRO A 82 3.41 16.78 -1.52
CA PRO A 82 2.92 16.24 -0.25
C PRO A 82 2.06 14.99 -0.37
N LYS A 83 1.78 14.53 -1.57
CA LYS A 83 1.06 13.27 -1.83
C LYS A 83 1.99 12.13 -2.22
N ARG A 84 3.30 12.36 -2.28
CA ARG A 84 4.30 11.39 -2.72
C ARG A 84 5.25 11.03 -1.59
N LEU A 85 5.21 9.75 -1.21
CA LEU A 85 6.05 9.20 -0.16
C LEU A 85 7.11 8.31 -0.79
N ARG A 86 8.35 8.44 -0.33
CA ARG A 86 9.50 7.70 -0.86
C ARG A 86 10.23 7.00 0.26
N VAL A 87 10.74 5.81 -0.01
CA VAL A 87 11.66 5.13 0.91
C VAL A 87 12.83 4.54 0.11
N PRO A 88 14.07 4.88 0.47
CA PRO A 88 15.24 4.28 -0.18
C PRO A 88 15.32 2.80 0.12
N LEU A 89 15.79 2.02 -0.85
CA LEU A 89 16.04 0.59 -0.70
C LEU A 89 17.51 0.31 -0.49
N LEU A 90 17.79 -0.73 0.27
CA LEU A 90 19.08 -1.38 0.25
C LEU A 90 19.27 -2.07 -1.09
N SER A 91 20.52 -2.40 -1.42
CA SER A 91 20.79 -3.20 -2.61
C SER A 91 20.20 -4.60 -2.40
N VAL A 92 19.33 -5.03 -3.31
CA VAL A 92 18.60 -6.30 -3.20
C VAL A 92 18.86 -7.18 -4.42
N GLY A 93 18.75 -8.48 -4.22
CA GLY A 93 18.88 -9.48 -5.28
C GLY A 93 17.56 -9.82 -5.95
N PRO A 94 17.59 -10.75 -6.92
CA PRO A 94 16.37 -11.25 -7.55
C PRO A 94 15.43 -11.87 -6.53
N GLY A 95 14.13 -11.71 -6.75
CA GLY A 95 13.11 -12.27 -5.88
C GLY A 95 11.86 -11.42 -5.84
N ARG A 96 10.95 -11.81 -4.96
CA ARG A 96 9.70 -11.11 -4.72
C ARG A 96 9.84 -10.26 -3.48
N TYR A 97 9.29 -9.05 -3.56
CA TYR A 97 9.31 -8.08 -2.46
C TYR A 97 7.89 -7.63 -2.14
N THR A 98 7.63 -7.41 -0.85
CA THR A 98 6.33 -6.91 -0.38
C THR A 98 6.53 -5.50 0.15
N VAL A 99 5.69 -4.58 -0.32
CA VAL A 99 5.66 -3.18 0.14
C VAL A 99 4.40 -3.00 0.96
N LYS A 100 4.57 -2.63 2.23
CA LYS A 100 3.46 -2.34 3.14
C LYS A 100 3.52 -0.89 3.54
N TRP A 101 2.38 -0.23 3.57
CA TRP A 101 2.32 1.15 4.05
C TRP A 101 1.21 1.34 5.06
N ARG A 102 1.45 2.30 5.94
CA ARG A 102 0.46 2.84 6.84
C ARG A 102 0.65 4.33 6.81
N VAL A 103 -0.31 5.07 6.30
CA VAL A 103 -0.22 6.51 6.11
C VAL A 103 -1.34 7.23 6.82
N LEU A 104 -1.03 8.42 7.30
CA LEU A 104 -2.00 9.36 7.87
C LEU A 104 -2.14 10.53 6.92
N SER A 105 -3.37 10.79 6.47
CA SER A 105 -3.64 11.98 5.68
C SER A 105 -3.82 13.21 6.57
N VAL A 106 -3.68 14.40 5.99
CA VAL A 106 -3.82 15.65 6.73
C VAL A 106 -5.23 15.86 7.29
N ASP A 107 -6.23 15.16 6.74
CA ASP A 107 -7.60 15.17 7.23
C ASP A 107 -7.89 14.06 8.26
N SER A 108 -6.83 13.48 8.83
CA SER A 108 -6.90 12.50 9.93
C SER A 108 -7.39 11.12 9.56
N HIS A 109 -7.31 10.70 8.30
CA HIS A 109 -7.61 9.33 7.90
C HIS A 109 -6.34 8.48 7.89
N VAL A 110 -6.40 7.32 8.55
CA VAL A 110 -5.34 6.31 8.51
C VAL A 110 -5.71 5.27 7.47
N VAL A 111 -4.80 5.01 6.53
CA VAL A 111 -4.99 4.00 5.49
C VAL A 111 -3.78 3.09 5.45
N GLU A 112 -4.04 1.79 5.33
CA GLU A 112 -3.03 0.76 5.23
C GLU A 112 -3.24 -0.04 3.96
N GLY A 113 -2.15 -0.56 3.41
CA GLY A 113 -2.22 -1.45 2.27
C GLY A 113 -0.89 -2.12 1.99
N GLU A 114 -0.90 -3.00 1.01
CA GLU A 114 0.31 -3.67 0.56
C GLU A 114 0.21 -4.09 -0.90
N PHE A 115 1.37 -4.23 -1.52
CA PHE A 115 1.48 -4.85 -2.83
C PHE A 115 2.83 -5.56 -2.95
N THR A 116 2.99 -6.35 -4.00
CA THR A 116 4.25 -7.02 -4.28
C THR A 116 4.80 -6.59 -5.64
N PHE A 117 6.10 -6.70 -5.78
CA PHE A 117 6.78 -6.63 -7.08
C PHE A 117 7.88 -7.69 -7.12
N ARG A 118 8.36 -7.99 -8.31
CA ARG A 118 9.42 -8.98 -8.51
C ARG A 118 10.60 -8.31 -9.20
N LEU A 119 11.81 -8.66 -8.77
CA LEU A 119 13.04 -8.33 -9.46
C LEU A 119 13.53 -9.60 -10.16
N ALA A 120 13.60 -9.56 -11.49
CA ALA A 120 14.05 -10.67 -12.31
C ALA A 120 14.84 -10.12 -13.50
N PRO A 121 16.16 -9.98 -13.31
CA PRO A 121 17.06 -9.45 -14.34
C PRO A 121 17.10 -10.27 -15.61
#